data_6a7dcd70163f4494a88b0992ccc2f881
#
_entry.id   6a7dcd70163f4494a88b0992ccc2f881
#
_cell.length_a   1.000
_cell.length_b   1.000
_cell.length_c   1.000
_cell.angle_alpha   90.00
_cell.angle_beta   90.00
_cell.angle_gamma   90.00
#
_symmetry.space_group_name_H-M   'P 1'
#
loop_
_entity.id
_entity.type
_entity.pdbx_description
1 polymer ?
#
loop_
_entity_poly.entity_id
_entity_poly.type
_entity_poly.pdbx_seq_one_letter_code
_entity_poly.pdbx_strand_id
1 'polypeptide(L)'
;MKGIILAGGSGTRLYPLTRAISKQLLPVYDKPMIYYPLCTLMLAGIRDILIISTPHDLPQYQRLLGDGGQWGLNFSYAEQANPEGLAQAFLIGERFIGNDSVSLVLGDNLFYGHGLGRVLQQAVQRASGATIFGYYVRDPERYGVVNFDKAGKAINIEEKPKKPLSNYAVTGLYFYDNHVIDVAKGLKPSPRGELEITDVNRIYLAQGDLSVELLGRGTAWLDTGTHDSLLQAAQFIETVESRQGLKISCPEEISWRMGYIDTEQLRSLAEPLRQNGYGQYLMDMISREADK
;
A
#
# COMPACT_ATOMS: atom_id res chain seq x y z
N MET A 1 -6.51 -8.70 11.67
CA MET A 1 -5.72 -8.68 10.41
C MET A 1 -4.48 -7.84 10.62
N LYS A 2 -3.34 -8.25 10.09
CA LYS A 2 -2.06 -7.52 10.13
C LYS A 2 -1.73 -6.94 8.77
N GLY A 3 -0.87 -5.92 8.74
CA GLY A 3 -0.44 -5.29 7.50
C GLY A 3 1.03 -5.52 7.22
N ILE A 4 1.40 -5.63 5.94
CA ILE A 4 2.79 -5.62 5.48
C ILE A 4 2.93 -4.51 4.45
N ILE A 5 3.91 -3.63 4.64
CA ILE A 5 4.36 -2.69 3.61
C ILE A 5 5.69 -3.23 3.06
N LEU A 6 5.69 -3.63 1.80
CA LEU A 6 6.91 -4.06 1.13
C LEU A 6 7.60 -2.86 0.49
N ALA A 7 8.64 -2.39 1.16
CA ALA A 7 9.42 -1.21 0.80
C ALA A 7 10.87 -1.57 0.43
N GLY A 8 11.06 -2.74 -0.16
CA GLY A 8 12.34 -3.23 -0.66
C GLY A 8 12.57 -2.90 -2.14
N GLY A 9 13.64 -3.49 -2.68
CA GLY A 9 14.02 -3.37 -4.08
C GLY A 9 15.11 -2.30 -4.34
N SER A 10 15.84 -2.49 -5.44
CA SER A 10 17.01 -1.67 -5.78
C SER A 10 16.70 -0.25 -6.28
N GLY A 11 15.45 0.02 -6.64
CA GLY A 11 15.02 1.33 -7.16
C GLY A 11 15.73 1.80 -8.45
N THR A 12 16.42 0.93 -9.17
CA THR A 12 17.30 1.28 -10.30
C THR A 12 16.63 2.07 -11.41
N ARG A 13 15.33 1.87 -11.62
CA ARG A 13 14.55 2.63 -12.61
C ARG A 13 14.45 4.13 -12.32
N LEU A 14 14.72 4.53 -11.07
CA LEU A 14 14.72 5.92 -10.61
C LEU A 14 16.14 6.48 -10.39
N TYR A 15 17.20 5.80 -10.88
CA TYR A 15 18.52 6.39 -10.83
C TYR A 15 18.57 7.70 -11.62
N PRO A 16 19.30 8.73 -11.12
CA PRO A 16 20.19 8.71 -9.94
C PRO A 16 19.52 8.99 -8.60
N LEU A 17 18.20 9.29 -8.53
CA LEU A 17 17.50 9.70 -7.30
C LEU A 17 17.66 8.67 -6.16
N THR A 18 17.60 7.38 -6.51
CA THR A 18 17.62 6.27 -5.55
C THR A 18 19.02 5.67 -5.31
N ARG A 19 20.09 6.41 -5.63
CA ARG A 19 21.46 5.95 -5.34
C ARG A 19 21.84 6.04 -3.87
N ALA A 20 21.23 6.97 -3.15
CA ALA A 20 21.54 7.27 -1.75
C ALA A 20 20.33 7.15 -0.80
N ILE A 21 19.14 6.92 -1.33
CA ILE A 21 17.91 6.85 -0.56
C ILE A 21 16.96 5.81 -1.16
N SER A 22 16.25 5.10 -0.32
CA SER A 22 15.19 4.19 -0.77
C SER A 22 14.11 4.95 -1.54
N LYS A 23 13.58 4.32 -2.60
CA LYS A 23 12.52 4.87 -3.44
C LYS A 23 11.33 5.38 -2.62
N GLN A 24 10.88 4.59 -1.65
CA GLN A 24 9.69 4.88 -0.87
C GLN A 24 9.88 6.00 0.18
N LEU A 25 11.13 6.47 0.34
CA LEU A 25 11.46 7.67 1.11
C LEU A 25 11.53 8.95 0.27
N LEU A 26 11.49 8.82 -1.06
CA LEU A 26 11.39 9.99 -1.94
C LEU A 26 10.06 10.73 -1.68
N PRO A 27 10.06 12.07 -1.79
CA PRO A 27 8.84 12.83 -1.61
C PRO A 27 7.87 12.60 -2.77
N VAL A 28 6.58 12.46 -2.44
CA VAL A 28 5.48 12.65 -3.37
C VAL A 28 4.73 13.88 -2.90
N TYR A 29 4.96 14.99 -3.55
CA TYR A 29 4.55 16.33 -3.16
C TYR A 29 5.10 16.75 -1.81
N ASP A 30 4.35 16.69 -0.71
CA ASP A 30 4.69 17.28 0.59
C ASP A 30 5.06 16.26 1.68
N LYS A 31 5.09 14.96 1.34
CA LYS A 31 5.39 13.90 2.32
C LYS A 31 6.11 12.71 1.69
N PRO A 32 6.79 11.85 2.49
CA PRO A 32 7.44 10.64 1.98
C PRO A 32 6.43 9.68 1.33
N MET A 33 6.84 9.04 0.24
CA MET A 33 6.00 8.10 -0.51
C MET A 33 5.39 7.01 0.37
N ILE A 34 6.12 6.48 1.35
CA ILE A 34 5.64 5.41 2.23
C ILE A 34 4.40 5.80 3.06
N TYR A 35 4.13 7.09 3.25
CA TYR A 35 2.93 7.54 3.98
C TYR A 35 1.64 7.18 3.26
N TYR A 36 1.65 7.07 1.93
CA TYR A 36 0.47 6.71 1.14
C TYR A 36 0.02 5.25 1.37
N PRO A 37 0.88 4.23 1.18
CA PRO A 37 0.49 2.86 1.51
C PRO A 37 0.25 2.66 3.01
N LEU A 38 0.96 3.37 3.90
CA LEU A 38 0.67 3.37 5.33
C LEU A 38 -0.76 3.83 5.60
N CYS A 39 -1.17 4.97 5.05
CA CYS A 39 -2.53 5.50 5.20
C CYS A 39 -3.59 4.58 4.58
N THR A 40 -3.25 3.86 3.52
CA THR A 40 -4.14 2.85 2.94
C THR A 40 -4.45 1.73 3.95
N LEU A 41 -3.43 1.22 4.65
CA LEU A 41 -3.63 0.23 5.73
C LEU A 41 -4.39 0.81 6.93
N MET A 42 -4.10 2.06 7.31
CA MET A 42 -4.81 2.74 8.39
C MET A 42 -6.30 2.89 8.09
N LEU A 43 -6.66 3.30 6.87
CA LEU A 43 -8.06 3.41 6.41
C LEU A 43 -8.78 2.06 6.38
N ALA A 44 -8.05 0.96 6.17
CA ALA A 44 -8.56 -0.40 6.31
C ALA A 44 -8.80 -0.82 7.78
N GLY A 45 -8.37 -0.02 8.75
CA GLY A 45 -8.45 -0.34 10.18
C GLY A 45 -7.30 -1.20 10.70
N ILE A 46 -6.22 -1.34 9.93
CA ILE A 46 -5.05 -2.17 10.27
C ILE A 46 -4.06 -1.32 11.07
N ARG A 47 -3.70 -1.80 12.27
CA ARG A 47 -2.83 -1.08 13.21
C ARG A 47 -1.48 -1.77 13.45
N ASP A 48 -1.43 -3.09 13.36
CA ASP A 48 -0.19 -3.87 13.47
C ASP A 48 0.42 -4.01 12.07
N ILE A 49 1.57 -3.36 11.83
CA ILE A 49 2.14 -3.22 10.49
C ILE A 49 3.63 -3.61 10.52
N LEU A 50 4.01 -4.51 9.61
CA LEU A 50 5.40 -4.89 9.35
C LEU A 50 5.91 -4.12 8.13
N ILE A 51 7.01 -3.39 8.31
CA ILE A 51 7.76 -2.76 7.23
C ILE A 51 8.91 -3.69 6.82
N ILE A 52 8.88 -4.15 5.57
CA ILE A 52 9.95 -4.99 5.02
C ILE A 52 10.77 -4.14 4.04
N SER A 53 12.06 -4.06 4.26
CA SER A 53 12.98 -3.31 3.41
C SER A 53 14.36 -3.98 3.32
N THR A 54 15.26 -3.39 2.52
CA THR A 54 16.65 -3.85 2.45
C THR A 54 17.37 -3.58 3.77
N PRO A 55 18.41 -4.36 4.14
CA PRO A 55 19.22 -4.08 5.33
C PRO A 55 19.81 -2.67 5.34
N HIS A 56 20.16 -2.14 4.16
CA HIS A 56 20.70 -0.80 4.01
C HIS A 56 19.69 0.31 4.32
N ASP A 57 18.43 0.14 3.89
CA ASP A 57 17.41 1.19 3.98
C ASP A 57 16.56 1.10 5.25
N LEU A 58 16.47 -0.07 5.87
CA LEU A 58 15.61 -0.33 7.03
C LEU A 58 15.84 0.67 8.19
N PRO A 59 17.09 1.06 8.54
CA PRO A 59 17.32 2.07 9.59
C PRO A 59 16.72 3.44 9.29
N GLN A 60 16.55 3.79 8.01
CA GLN A 60 15.93 5.07 7.62
C GLN A 60 14.42 5.04 7.87
N TYR A 61 13.75 3.89 7.61
CA TYR A 61 12.34 3.71 7.94
C TYR A 61 12.11 3.71 9.44
N GLN A 62 12.96 3.04 10.22
CA GLN A 62 12.90 3.06 11.68
C GLN A 62 13.02 4.48 12.24
N ARG A 63 13.90 5.30 11.66
CA ARG A 63 14.07 6.72 12.05
C ARG A 63 12.84 7.55 11.69
N LEU A 64 12.24 7.33 10.51
CA LEU A 64 11.09 8.09 10.03
C LEU A 64 9.81 7.73 10.77
N LEU A 65 9.56 6.43 10.97
CA LEU A 65 8.27 5.91 11.41
C LEU A 65 8.24 5.57 12.92
N GLY A 66 9.40 5.39 13.54
CA GLY A 66 9.49 5.00 14.96
C GLY A 66 8.87 3.62 15.22
N ASP A 67 8.20 3.49 16.34
CA ASP A 67 7.44 2.30 16.75
C ASP A 67 5.94 2.38 16.35
N GLY A 68 5.50 3.51 15.83
CA GLY A 68 4.11 3.76 15.44
C GLY A 68 3.22 4.31 16.56
N GLY A 69 3.70 4.32 17.81
CA GLY A 69 2.90 4.76 18.96
C GLY A 69 2.39 6.19 18.83
N GLN A 70 3.13 7.08 18.16
CA GLN A 70 2.72 8.46 17.87
C GLN A 70 1.41 8.54 17.09
N TRP A 71 1.07 7.53 16.29
CA TRP A 71 -0.15 7.43 15.50
C TRP A 71 -1.14 6.38 16.04
N GLY A 72 -0.87 5.82 17.23
CA GLY A 72 -1.66 4.73 17.80
C GLY A 72 -1.55 3.42 17.01
N LEU A 73 -0.43 3.21 16.31
CA LEU A 73 -0.09 2.02 15.53
C LEU A 73 1.03 1.24 16.23
N ASN A 74 1.31 0.02 15.75
CA ASN A 74 2.43 -0.81 16.18
C ASN A 74 3.25 -1.21 14.96
N PHE A 75 4.47 -0.71 14.84
CA PHE A 75 5.37 -1.08 13.75
C PHE A 75 6.34 -2.17 14.17
N SER A 76 6.51 -3.12 13.29
CA SER A 76 7.60 -4.10 13.27
C SER A 76 8.42 -3.90 12.01
N TYR A 77 9.67 -4.37 12.03
CA TYR A 77 10.62 -4.19 10.94
C TYR A 77 11.30 -5.50 10.63
N ALA A 78 11.45 -5.81 9.33
CA ALA A 78 12.17 -7.00 8.88
C ALA A 78 12.99 -6.70 7.63
N GLU A 79 14.08 -7.43 7.48
CA GLU A 79 15.00 -7.29 6.35
C GLU A 79 14.62 -8.23 5.21
N GLN A 80 14.63 -7.72 4.00
CA GLN A 80 14.67 -8.48 2.76
C GLN A 80 16.05 -8.30 2.15
N ALA A 81 16.95 -9.24 2.41
CA ALA A 81 18.34 -9.16 1.96
C ALA A 81 18.44 -9.22 0.43
N ASN A 82 17.64 -10.07 -0.20
CA ASN A 82 17.54 -10.23 -1.65
C ASN A 82 16.09 -10.08 -2.10
N PRO A 83 15.80 -9.32 -3.17
CA PRO A 83 14.45 -9.13 -3.69
C PRO A 83 14.03 -10.34 -4.54
N GLU A 84 13.60 -11.43 -3.89
CA GLU A 84 13.21 -12.69 -4.52
C GLU A 84 11.71 -12.75 -4.84
N GLY A 85 11.08 -11.61 -5.04
CA GLY A 85 9.67 -11.49 -5.43
C GLY A 85 8.75 -11.03 -4.31
N LEU A 86 7.51 -10.66 -4.68
CA LEU A 86 6.56 -10.06 -3.74
C LEU A 86 6.04 -11.06 -2.71
N ALA A 87 5.84 -12.34 -3.11
CA ALA A 87 5.34 -13.37 -2.21
C ALA A 87 6.35 -13.75 -1.11
N GLN A 88 7.64 -13.43 -1.25
CA GLN A 88 8.64 -13.58 -0.21
C GLN A 88 8.26 -12.81 1.07
N ALA A 89 7.47 -11.74 0.95
CA ALA A 89 7.00 -10.95 2.10
C ALA A 89 6.25 -11.79 3.13
N PHE A 90 5.51 -12.83 2.71
CA PHE A 90 4.78 -13.72 3.61
C PHE A 90 5.71 -14.68 4.34
N LEU A 91 6.80 -15.09 3.72
CA LEU A 91 7.83 -15.94 4.34
C LEU A 91 8.64 -15.16 5.38
N ILE A 92 9.06 -13.94 5.03
CA ILE A 92 9.77 -13.03 5.95
C ILE A 92 8.85 -12.65 7.12
N GLY A 93 7.59 -12.38 6.83
CA GLY A 93 6.58 -11.95 7.79
C GLY A 93 5.90 -13.08 8.55
N GLU A 94 6.22 -14.37 8.34
CA GLU A 94 5.51 -15.51 8.91
C GLU A 94 5.32 -15.40 10.44
N ARG A 95 6.40 -15.10 11.16
CA ARG A 95 6.35 -14.94 12.62
C ARG A 95 5.48 -13.75 13.04
N PHE A 96 5.54 -12.65 12.29
CA PHE A 96 4.71 -11.47 12.55
C PHE A 96 3.24 -11.76 12.26
N ILE A 97 2.92 -12.39 11.14
CA ILE A 97 1.55 -12.75 10.76
C ILE A 97 0.95 -13.69 11.80
N GLY A 98 1.69 -14.73 12.21
CA GLY A 98 1.20 -15.74 13.15
C GLY A 98 -0.04 -16.44 12.59
N ASN A 99 -1.15 -16.41 13.32
CA ASN A 99 -2.43 -17.02 12.92
C ASN A 99 -3.42 -16.01 12.32
N ASP A 100 -3.00 -14.77 12.11
CA ASP A 100 -3.86 -13.72 11.59
C ASP A 100 -3.96 -13.76 10.06
N SER A 101 -5.03 -13.18 9.51
CA SER A 101 -5.08 -12.74 8.12
C SER A 101 -4.14 -11.56 7.89
N VAL A 102 -3.72 -11.34 6.65
CA VAL A 102 -2.73 -10.31 6.31
C VAL A 102 -3.10 -9.51 5.08
N SER A 103 -2.85 -8.22 5.12
CA SER A 103 -2.83 -7.34 3.93
C SER A 103 -1.38 -7.05 3.55
N LEU A 104 -1.08 -7.15 2.26
CA LEU A 104 0.18 -6.71 1.67
C LEU A 104 -0.07 -5.50 0.79
N VAL A 105 0.66 -4.42 1.02
CA VAL A 105 0.68 -3.25 0.13
C VAL A 105 2.11 -2.97 -0.33
N LEU A 106 2.25 -2.63 -1.61
CA LEU A 106 3.53 -2.21 -2.15
C LEU A 106 3.84 -0.77 -1.75
N GLY A 107 5.03 -0.54 -1.27
CA GLY A 107 5.46 0.75 -0.70
C GLY A 107 5.49 1.93 -1.68
N ASP A 108 5.31 1.66 -2.97
CA ASP A 108 5.29 2.63 -4.06
C ASP A 108 3.92 2.79 -4.73
N ASN A 109 2.87 2.23 -4.13
CA ASN A 109 1.50 2.32 -4.64
C ASN A 109 0.71 3.35 -3.83
N LEU A 110 0.13 4.30 -4.55
CA LEU A 110 -0.74 5.33 -4.01
C LEU A 110 -2.18 5.06 -4.42
N PHE A 111 -3.07 5.15 -3.45
CA PHE A 111 -4.51 5.01 -3.66
C PHE A 111 -5.23 6.25 -3.16
N TYR A 112 -6.15 6.79 -3.97
CA TYR A 112 -7.02 7.90 -3.58
C TYR A 112 -8.37 7.76 -4.27
N GLY A 113 -9.44 8.01 -3.54
CA GLY A 113 -10.78 8.01 -4.11
C GLY A 113 -11.87 8.08 -3.06
N HIS A 114 -13.03 8.58 -3.49
CA HIS A 114 -14.20 8.62 -2.62
C HIS A 114 -14.63 7.19 -2.24
N GLY A 115 -14.84 6.97 -0.95
CA GLY A 115 -15.30 5.67 -0.43
C GLY A 115 -14.23 4.58 -0.36
N LEU A 116 -12.96 4.88 -0.67
CA LEU A 116 -11.86 3.92 -0.59
C LEU A 116 -11.82 3.21 0.77
N GLY A 117 -11.88 3.94 1.88
CA GLY A 117 -11.87 3.34 3.22
C GLY A 117 -12.96 2.31 3.44
N ARG A 118 -14.18 2.52 2.89
CA ARG A 118 -15.27 1.55 2.98
C ARG A 118 -14.95 0.25 2.22
N VAL A 119 -14.42 0.37 1.02
CA VAL A 119 -14.01 -0.78 0.20
C VAL A 119 -12.93 -1.59 0.89
N LEU A 120 -11.93 -0.92 1.47
CA LEU A 120 -10.85 -1.55 2.23
C LEU A 120 -11.37 -2.28 3.48
N GLN A 121 -12.25 -1.65 4.25
CA GLN A 121 -12.85 -2.25 5.45
C GLN A 121 -13.73 -3.47 5.09
N GLN A 122 -14.43 -3.44 3.97
CA GLN A 122 -15.17 -4.62 3.47
C GLN A 122 -14.22 -5.77 3.09
N ALA A 123 -13.06 -5.48 2.51
CA ALA A 123 -12.05 -6.50 2.23
C ALA A 123 -11.50 -7.14 3.51
N VAL A 124 -11.24 -6.32 4.55
CA VAL A 124 -10.80 -6.81 5.88
C VAL A 124 -11.83 -7.73 6.54
N GLN A 125 -13.13 -7.49 6.32
CA GLN A 125 -14.21 -8.26 6.94
C GLN A 125 -14.43 -9.64 6.31
N ARG A 126 -13.82 -9.95 5.17
CA ARG A 126 -13.90 -11.29 4.57
C ARG A 126 -13.13 -12.29 5.42
N ALA A 127 -13.83 -13.34 5.85
CA ALA A 127 -13.30 -14.30 6.82
C ALA A 127 -12.25 -15.25 6.23
N SER A 128 -12.26 -15.48 4.91
CA SER A 128 -11.40 -16.45 4.23
C SER A 128 -11.11 -16.03 2.80
N GLY A 129 -10.13 -16.68 2.21
CA GLY A 129 -9.73 -16.47 0.81
C GLY A 129 -8.86 -15.23 0.61
N ALA A 130 -8.79 -14.82 -0.63
CA ALA A 130 -8.02 -13.65 -1.06
C ALA A 130 -8.93 -12.57 -1.67
N THR A 131 -8.55 -11.31 -1.47
CA THR A 131 -9.12 -10.16 -2.18
C THR A 131 -8.01 -9.37 -2.85
N ILE A 132 -8.14 -9.16 -4.14
CA ILE A 132 -7.27 -8.30 -4.95
C ILE A 132 -8.08 -7.19 -5.59
N PHE A 133 -7.41 -6.13 -6.03
CA PHE A 133 -8.06 -4.95 -6.62
C PHE A 133 -7.67 -4.83 -8.09
N GLY A 134 -8.68 -4.80 -8.96
CA GLY A 134 -8.52 -4.57 -10.40
C GLY A 134 -8.74 -3.10 -10.74
N TYR A 135 -7.83 -2.53 -11.49
CA TYR A 135 -7.89 -1.15 -11.96
C TYR A 135 -7.76 -1.09 -13.48
N TYR A 136 -8.67 -0.35 -14.14
CA TYR A 136 -8.66 -0.24 -15.59
C TYR A 136 -7.53 0.68 -16.06
N VAL A 137 -6.59 0.14 -16.84
CA VAL A 137 -5.42 0.86 -17.37
C VAL A 137 -5.37 0.81 -18.88
N ARG A 138 -4.61 1.74 -19.47
CA ARG A 138 -4.38 1.79 -20.92
C ARG A 138 -3.27 0.82 -21.37
N ASP A 139 -2.32 0.53 -20.50
CA ASP A 139 -1.10 -0.24 -20.75
C ASP A 139 -0.98 -1.48 -19.82
N PRO A 140 -1.96 -2.44 -19.92
CA PRO A 140 -2.07 -3.55 -18.98
C PRO A 140 -0.88 -4.53 -19.03
N GLU A 141 -0.13 -4.59 -20.13
CA GLU A 141 1.03 -5.46 -20.31
C GLU A 141 2.16 -5.21 -19.30
N ARG A 142 2.11 -4.13 -18.54
CA ARG A 142 3.08 -3.79 -17.49
C ARG A 142 2.81 -4.49 -16.16
N TYR A 143 1.63 -5.07 -15.98
CA TYR A 143 1.09 -5.53 -14.71
C TYR A 143 0.62 -6.98 -14.77
N GLY A 144 0.27 -7.55 -13.63
CA GLY A 144 -0.61 -8.70 -13.60
C GLY A 144 -1.99 -8.31 -14.12
N VAL A 145 -2.60 -9.09 -14.99
CA VAL A 145 -3.87 -8.77 -15.66
C VAL A 145 -4.91 -9.80 -15.30
N VAL A 146 -6.07 -9.35 -14.81
CA VAL A 146 -7.24 -10.22 -14.55
C VAL A 146 -8.12 -10.29 -15.78
N ASN A 147 -8.48 -11.50 -16.17
CA ASN A 147 -9.46 -11.77 -17.22
C ASN A 147 -10.79 -12.22 -16.61
N PHE A 148 -11.90 -11.75 -17.17
CA PHE A 148 -13.25 -12.02 -16.68
C PHE A 148 -14.07 -12.76 -17.73
N ASP A 149 -15.01 -13.58 -17.27
CA ASP A 149 -16.06 -14.14 -18.12
C ASP A 149 -17.18 -13.09 -18.38
N LYS A 150 -18.19 -13.50 -19.15
CA LYS A 150 -19.35 -12.64 -19.48
C LYS A 150 -20.21 -12.27 -18.27
N ALA A 151 -20.10 -13.03 -17.18
CA ALA A 151 -20.81 -12.76 -15.92
C ALA A 151 -19.99 -11.85 -14.97
N GLY A 152 -18.77 -11.43 -15.37
CA GLY A 152 -17.88 -10.62 -14.55
C GLY A 152 -17.10 -11.41 -13.49
N LYS A 153 -17.06 -12.75 -13.57
CA LYS A 153 -16.26 -13.59 -12.70
C LYS A 153 -14.83 -13.69 -13.24
N ALA A 154 -13.84 -13.51 -12.37
CA ALA A 154 -12.44 -13.71 -12.72
C ALA A 154 -12.19 -15.18 -13.12
N ILE A 155 -11.54 -15.38 -14.26
CA ILE A 155 -11.25 -16.72 -14.83
C ILE A 155 -9.77 -17.00 -15.00
N ASN A 156 -8.95 -15.96 -15.08
CA ASN A 156 -7.50 -16.10 -15.23
C ASN A 156 -6.78 -14.83 -14.77
N ILE A 157 -5.54 -14.99 -14.34
CA ILE A 157 -4.62 -13.89 -14.03
C ILE A 157 -3.28 -14.19 -14.72
N GLU A 158 -2.76 -13.24 -15.49
CA GLU A 158 -1.50 -13.36 -16.21
C GLU A 158 -0.50 -12.29 -15.77
N GLU A 159 0.72 -12.69 -15.46
CA GLU A 159 1.80 -11.76 -15.13
C GLU A 159 2.40 -11.18 -16.42
N LYS A 160 2.29 -9.87 -16.59
CA LYS A 160 2.86 -9.09 -17.70
C LYS A 160 2.67 -9.75 -19.08
N PRO A 161 1.41 -10.01 -19.49
CA PRO A 161 1.13 -10.70 -20.72
C PRO A 161 1.57 -9.86 -21.94
N LYS A 162 2.20 -10.48 -22.93
CA LYS A 162 2.56 -9.80 -24.19
C LYS A 162 1.34 -9.35 -25.00
N LYS A 163 0.22 -10.04 -24.84
CA LYS A 163 -1.07 -9.74 -25.49
C LYS A 163 -2.17 -9.85 -24.43
N PRO A 164 -2.42 -8.77 -23.66
CA PRO A 164 -3.46 -8.77 -22.63
C PRO A 164 -4.85 -9.04 -23.24
N LEU A 165 -5.64 -9.86 -22.55
CA LEU A 165 -7.04 -10.11 -22.90
C LEU A 165 -8.00 -9.17 -22.18
N SER A 166 -7.50 -8.39 -21.24
CA SER A 166 -8.25 -7.44 -20.42
C SER A 166 -7.40 -6.20 -20.14
N ASN A 167 -8.05 -5.09 -19.83
CA ASN A 167 -7.39 -3.86 -19.36
C ASN A 167 -7.36 -3.73 -17.82
N TYR A 168 -7.81 -4.75 -17.08
CA TYR A 168 -7.82 -4.70 -15.63
C TYR A 168 -6.49 -5.20 -15.04
N ALA A 169 -5.66 -4.23 -14.67
CA ALA A 169 -4.41 -4.50 -13.94
C ALA A 169 -4.70 -4.84 -12.48
N VAL A 170 -3.99 -5.80 -11.93
CA VAL A 170 -3.94 -6.07 -10.49
C VAL A 170 -3.08 -5.00 -9.84
N THR A 171 -3.66 -4.27 -8.89
CA THR A 171 -2.92 -3.24 -8.15
C THR A 171 -1.99 -3.86 -7.10
N GLY A 172 -1.10 -3.05 -6.52
CA GLY A 172 -0.18 -3.50 -5.46
C GLY A 172 -0.81 -3.50 -4.06
N LEU A 173 -2.06 -3.95 -3.94
CA LEU A 173 -2.76 -4.09 -2.66
C LEU A 173 -3.51 -5.41 -2.63
N TYR A 174 -3.26 -6.21 -1.59
CA TYR A 174 -3.74 -7.58 -1.47
C TYR A 174 -4.20 -7.86 -0.06
N PHE A 175 -5.27 -8.67 0.09
CA PHE A 175 -5.76 -9.17 1.37
C PHE A 175 -5.87 -10.68 1.28
N TYR A 176 -5.32 -11.37 2.25
CA TYR A 176 -5.29 -12.83 2.30
C TYR A 176 -5.66 -13.34 3.69
N ASP A 177 -6.27 -14.50 3.73
CA ASP A 177 -6.35 -15.29 4.95
C ASP A 177 -4.96 -15.86 5.32
N ASN A 178 -4.88 -16.53 6.46
CA ASN A 178 -3.61 -17.06 6.96
C ASN A 178 -2.99 -18.14 6.06
N HIS A 179 -3.79 -18.82 5.23
CA HIS A 179 -3.32 -19.87 4.32
C HIS A 179 -2.27 -19.36 3.32
N VAL A 180 -2.20 -18.05 3.10
CA VAL A 180 -1.20 -17.45 2.19
C VAL A 180 0.24 -17.82 2.53
N ILE A 181 0.54 -18.09 3.81
CA ILE A 181 1.89 -18.50 4.25
C ILE A 181 2.24 -19.87 3.64
N ASP A 182 1.32 -20.83 3.72
CA ASP A 182 1.52 -22.18 3.16
C ASP A 182 1.57 -22.14 1.63
N VAL A 183 0.72 -21.31 1.01
CA VAL A 183 0.76 -21.05 -0.43
C VAL A 183 2.13 -20.52 -0.83
N ALA A 184 2.65 -19.49 -0.13
CA ALA A 184 3.95 -18.90 -0.42
C ALA A 184 5.12 -19.90 -0.25
N LYS A 185 5.06 -20.77 0.77
CA LYS A 185 6.03 -21.86 0.98
C LYS A 185 6.04 -22.88 -0.18
N GLY A 186 4.89 -23.10 -0.80
CA GLY A 186 4.73 -24.04 -1.94
C GLY A 186 5.16 -23.49 -3.30
N LEU A 187 5.41 -22.17 -3.41
CA LEU A 187 5.77 -21.55 -4.69
C LEU A 187 7.15 -21.97 -5.16
N LYS A 188 7.31 -22.02 -6.48
CA LYS A 188 8.60 -22.14 -7.15
C LYS A 188 8.95 -20.81 -7.79
N PRO A 189 10.23 -20.41 -7.76
CA PRO A 189 10.66 -19.19 -8.46
C PRO A 189 10.30 -19.24 -9.94
N SER A 190 9.82 -18.12 -10.45
CA SER A 190 9.55 -17.93 -11.89
C SER A 190 10.86 -17.95 -12.71
N PRO A 191 10.79 -17.95 -14.06
CA PRO A 191 11.99 -17.78 -14.90
C PRO A 191 12.81 -16.52 -14.60
N ARG A 192 12.23 -15.55 -13.88
CA ARG A 192 12.91 -14.33 -13.39
C ARG A 192 13.62 -14.54 -12.06
N GLY A 193 13.48 -15.72 -11.44
CA GLY A 193 14.01 -16.01 -10.10
C GLY A 193 13.15 -15.44 -8.95
N GLU A 194 11.90 -15.02 -9.22
CA GLU A 194 11.02 -14.36 -8.27
C GLU A 194 9.86 -15.27 -7.83
N LEU A 195 9.49 -15.22 -6.55
CA LEU A 195 8.23 -15.75 -6.02
C LEU A 195 7.11 -14.77 -6.36
N GLU A 196 6.36 -15.10 -7.42
CA GLU A 196 5.39 -14.18 -8.00
C GLU A 196 4.10 -14.10 -7.18
N ILE A 197 3.64 -12.89 -6.90
CA ILE A 197 2.33 -12.68 -6.27
C ILE A 197 1.18 -13.15 -7.17
N THR A 198 1.37 -13.09 -8.48
CA THR A 198 0.41 -13.59 -9.46
C THR A 198 0.18 -15.08 -9.31
N ASP A 199 1.20 -15.85 -8.94
CA ASP A 199 1.04 -17.32 -8.73
C ASP A 199 0.29 -17.59 -7.41
N VAL A 200 0.49 -16.79 -6.36
CA VAL A 200 -0.36 -16.82 -5.16
C VAL A 200 -1.83 -16.62 -5.56
N ASN A 201 -2.11 -15.55 -6.30
CA ASN A 201 -3.48 -15.22 -6.73
C ASN A 201 -4.10 -16.31 -7.60
N ARG A 202 -3.31 -16.97 -8.47
CA ARG A 202 -3.77 -18.10 -9.29
C ARG A 202 -4.16 -19.32 -8.46
N ILE A 203 -3.44 -19.60 -7.38
CA ILE A 203 -3.77 -20.69 -6.47
C ILE A 203 -5.12 -20.43 -5.81
N TYR A 204 -5.34 -19.24 -5.25
CA TYR A 204 -6.64 -18.86 -4.69
C TYR A 204 -7.76 -18.87 -5.74
N LEU A 205 -7.48 -18.42 -6.97
CA LEU A 205 -8.44 -18.46 -8.07
C LEU A 205 -8.85 -19.91 -8.40
N ALA A 206 -7.87 -20.82 -8.48
CA ALA A 206 -8.13 -22.24 -8.77
C ALA A 206 -8.92 -22.93 -7.67
N GLN A 207 -8.77 -22.50 -6.41
CA GLN A 207 -9.53 -22.98 -5.25
C GLN A 207 -10.96 -22.40 -5.21
N GLY A 208 -11.24 -21.35 -5.99
CA GLY A 208 -12.52 -20.64 -5.96
C GLY A 208 -12.61 -19.59 -4.85
N ASP A 209 -11.51 -19.29 -4.18
CA ASP A 209 -11.43 -18.43 -2.99
C ASP A 209 -10.82 -17.05 -3.29
N LEU A 210 -10.76 -16.64 -4.56
CA LEU A 210 -10.30 -15.31 -4.97
C LEU A 210 -11.50 -14.38 -5.25
N SER A 211 -11.51 -13.24 -4.59
CA SER A 211 -12.39 -12.11 -4.90
C SER A 211 -11.61 -11.00 -5.59
N VAL A 212 -12.20 -10.40 -6.62
CA VAL A 212 -11.64 -9.24 -7.33
C VAL A 212 -12.56 -8.05 -7.14
N GLU A 213 -12.08 -7.02 -6.46
CA GLU A 213 -12.78 -5.75 -6.31
C GLU A 213 -12.33 -4.78 -7.41
N LEU A 214 -13.28 -4.29 -8.22
CA LEU A 214 -12.95 -3.34 -9.28
C LEU A 214 -12.99 -1.91 -8.74
N LEU A 215 -11.85 -1.24 -8.79
CA LEU A 215 -11.75 0.17 -8.46
C LEU A 215 -12.35 0.98 -9.63
N GLY A 216 -13.44 1.66 -9.35
CA GLY A 216 -14.21 2.40 -10.34
C GLY A 216 -13.59 3.75 -10.72
N ARG A 217 -14.27 4.45 -11.65
CA ARG A 217 -13.95 5.84 -11.98
C ARG A 217 -14.07 6.71 -10.73
N GLY A 218 -13.16 7.66 -10.57
CA GLY A 218 -13.05 8.48 -9.36
C GLY A 218 -12.11 7.91 -8.31
N THR A 219 -11.56 6.71 -8.53
CA THR A 219 -10.39 6.21 -7.81
C THR A 219 -9.14 6.44 -8.64
N ALA A 220 -8.10 6.97 -8.03
CA ALA A 220 -6.76 7.03 -8.60
C ALA A 220 -5.91 5.93 -7.96
N TRP A 221 -5.27 5.12 -8.79
CA TRP A 221 -4.18 4.25 -8.43
C TRP A 221 -2.95 4.69 -9.22
N LEU A 222 -1.88 5.02 -8.52
CA LEU A 222 -0.65 5.55 -9.10
C LEU A 222 0.51 4.66 -8.65
N ASP A 223 1.23 4.08 -9.63
CA ASP A 223 2.50 3.44 -9.41
C ASP A 223 3.63 4.46 -9.65
N THR A 224 4.53 4.63 -8.72
CA THR A 224 5.62 5.60 -8.81
C THR A 224 6.92 4.96 -9.30
N GLY A 225 6.81 4.04 -10.26
CA GLY A 225 7.89 3.18 -10.74
C GLY A 225 8.92 3.86 -11.66
N THR A 226 8.60 5.02 -12.23
CA THR A 226 9.43 5.78 -13.17
C THR A 226 9.47 7.25 -12.78
N HIS A 227 10.41 8.02 -13.36
CA HIS A 227 10.48 9.48 -13.12
C HIS A 227 9.17 10.18 -13.52
N ASP A 228 8.60 9.80 -14.67
CA ASP A 228 7.36 10.40 -15.16
C ASP A 228 6.18 10.06 -14.25
N SER A 229 6.04 8.80 -13.82
CA SER A 229 4.94 8.41 -12.93
C SER A 229 5.09 9.01 -11.52
N LEU A 230 6.31 9.19 -11.03
CA LEU A 230 6.57 9.90 -9.76
C LEU A 230 6.17 11.38 -9.85
N LEU A 231 6.53 12.05 -10.95
CA LEU A 231 6.13 13.44 -11.21
C LEU A 231 4.61 13.57 -11.34
N GLN A 232 3.96 12.69 -12.11
CA GLN A 232 2.52 12.68 -12.29
C GLN A 232 1.79 12.44 -10.96
N ALA A 233 2.28 11.54 -10.12
CA ALA A 233 1.72 11.32 -8.78
C ALA A 233 1.82 12.58 -7.93
N ALA A 234 2.98 13.24 -7.89
CA ALA A 234 3.18 14.47 -7.13
C ALA A 234 2.25 15.60 -7.61
N GLN A 235 2.11 15.78 -8.93
CA GLN A 235 1.21 16.77 -9.52
C GLN A 235 -0.26 16.48 -9.22
N PHE A 236 -0.67 15.21 -9.28
CA PHE A 236 -2.04 14.80 -8.94
C PHE A 236 -2.36 15.15 -7.48
N ILE A 237 -1.50 14.75 -6.54
CA ILE A 237 -1.67 15.03 -5.11
C ILE A 237 -1.72 16.53 -4.85
N GLU A 238 -0.75 17.29 -5.39
CA GLU A 238 -0.70 18.74 -5.28
C GLU A 238 -2.01 19.39 -5.75
N THR A 239 -2.46 19.04 -6.94
CA THR A 239 -3.66 19.63 -7.55
C THR A 239 -4.91 19.38 -6.70
N VAL A 240 -5.08 18.16 -6.18
CA VAL A 240 -6.25 17.83 -5.34
C VAL A 240 -6.17 18.54 -3.99
N GLU A 241 -5.02 18.48 -3.31
CA GLU A 241 -4.82 19.11 -2.00
C GLU A 241 -4.98 20.64 -2.07
N SER A 242 -4.39 21.29 -3.08
CA SER A 242 -4.50 22.74 -3.23
C SER A 242 -5.91 23.22 -3.57
N ARG A 243 -6.71 22.39 -4.28
CA ARG A 243 -8.11 22.71 -4.60
C ARG A 243 -9.06 22.49 -3.44
N GLN A 244 -8.85 21.43 -2.65
CA GLN A 244 -9.77 21.06 -1.57
C GLN A 244 -9.37 21.67 -0.23
N GLY A 245 -8.11 22.04 -0.06
CA GLY A 245 -7.55 22.44 1.24
C GLY A 245 -7.53 21.28 2.24
N LEU A 246 -7.54 20.03 1.76
CA LEU A 246 -7.50 18.82 2.55
C LEU A 246 -6.30 17.98 2.13
N LYS A 247 -5.65 17.34 3.10
CA LYS A 247 -4.51 16.46 2.84
C LYS A 247 -4.95 15.09 2.32
N ILE A 248 -4.16 14.54 1.40
CA ILE A 248 -4.26 13.15 0.98
C ILE A 248 -3.23 12.34 1.75
N SER A 249 -3.66 11.25 2.39
CA SER A 249 -2.76 10.33 3.11
C SER A 249 -1.91 11.06 4.17
N CYS A 250 -2.60 11.73 5.09
CA CYS A 250 -2.00 12.36 6.28
C CYS A 250 -2.18 11.40 7.48
N PRO A 251 -1.10 10.73 7.95
CA PRO A 251 -1.22 9.74 9.02
C PRO A 251 -1.82 10.32 10.30
N GLU A 252 -1.46 11.55 10.66
CA GLU A 252 -1.94 12.25 11.86
C GLU A 252 -3.46 12.47 11.79
N GLU A 253 -3.96 12.98 10.67
CA GLU A 253 -5.39 13.19 10.46
C GLU A 253 -6.15 11.87 10.49
N ILE A 254 -5.65 10.83 9.78
CA ILE A 254 -6.32 9.54 9.72
C ILE A 254 -6.35 8.90 11.10
N SER A 255 -5.25 8.92 11.86
CA SER A 255 -5.18 8.41 13.22
C SER A 255 -6.21 9.07 14.13
N TRP A 256 -6.32 10.38 14.05
CA TRP A 256 -7.28 11.14 14.84
C TRP A 256 -8.74 10.85 14.42
N ARG A 257 -9.03 10.86 13.12
CA ARG A 257 -10.39 10.56 12.61
C ARG A 257 -10.84 9.11 12.86
N MET A 258 -9.90 8.19 12.89
CA MET A 258 -10.15 6.77 13.22
C MET A 258 -10.20 6.52 14.74
N GLY A 259 -9.96 7.54 15.57
CA GLY A 259 -9.94 7.43 17.02
C GLY A 259 -8.75 6.64 17.58
N TYR A 260 -7.64 6.56 16.83
CA TYR A 260 -6.42 5.92 17.29
C TYR A 260 -5.64 6.82 18.24
N ILE A 261 -5.72 8.12 18.05
CA ILE A 261 -5.18 9.17 18.92
C ILE A 261 -6.26 10.20 19.25
N ASP A 262 -6.10 10.89 20.36
CA ASP A 262 -6.97 12.00 20.75
C ASP A 262 -6.48 13.36 20.20
N THR A 263 -7.22 14.42 20.49
CA THR A 263 -6.92 15.78 20.01
C THR A 263 -5.65 16.35 20.66
N GLU A 264 -5.33 15.97 21.88
CA GLU A 264 -4.11 16.42 22.56
C GLU A 264 -2.87 15.80 21.93
N GLN A 265 -2.92 14.51 21.64
CA GLN A 265 -1.88 13.81 20.90
C GLN A 265 -1.70 14.40 19.51
N LEU A 266 -2.78 14.67 18.77
CA LEU A 266 -2.71 15.32 17.46
C LEU A 266 -2.05 16.70 17.55
N ARG A 267 -2.39 17.50 18.58
CA ARG A 267 -1.77 18.81 18.82
C ARG A 267 -0.27 18.68 19.06
N SER A 268 0.13 17.70 19.86
CA SER A 268 1.55 17.42 20.15
C SER A 268 2.34 17.06 18.89
N LEU A 269 1.72 16.33 17.95
CA LEU A 269 2.32 16.01 16.65
C LEU A 269 2.40 17.21 15.71
N ALA A 270 1.41 18.10 15.76
CA ALA A 270 1.35 19.28 14.88
C ALA A 270 2.31 20.39 15.32
N GLU A 271 2.56 20.56 16.63
CA GLU A 271 3.33 21.68 17.18
C GLU A 271 4.76 21.78 16.60
N PRO A 272 5.56 20.71 16.47
CA PRO A 272 6.89 20.80 15.83
C PRO A 272 6.83 21.22 14.37
N LEU A 273 5.69 21.05 13.69
CA LEU A 273 5.48 21.32 12.27
C LEU A 273 4.76 22.65 12.03
N ARG A 274 4.38 23.41 13.06
CA ARG A 274 3.52 24.60 12.96
C ARG A 274 4.04 25.68 12.02
N GLN A 275 5.34 25.68 11.70
CA GLN A 275 5.97 26.68 10.84
C GLN A 275 5.84 26.36 9.34
N ASN A 276 5.37 25.17 8.98
CA ASN A 276 5.15 24.78 7.60
C ASN A 276 3.67 24.51 7.32
N GLY A 277 3.29 24.43 6.04
CA GLY A 277 1.89 24.26 5.64
C GLY A 277 1.26 22.95 6.09
N TYR A 278 2.05 21.89 6.33
CA TYR A 278 1.56 20.61 6.82
C TYR A 278 1.09 20.74 8.30
N GLY A 279 1.93 21.32 9.17
CA GLY A 279 1.56 21.54 10.57
C GLY A 279 0.44 22.55 10.73
N GLN A 280 0.42 23.63 9.92
CA GLN A 280 -0.68 24.60 9.91
C GLN A 280 -2.01 23.92 9.57
N TYR A 281 -2.03 23.04 8.57
CA TYR A 281 -3.21 22.24 8.24
C TYR A 281 -3.75 21.44 9.44
N LEU A 282 -2.88 20.75 10.19
CA LEU A 282 -3.27 19.99 11.38
C LEU A 282 -3.82 20.90 12.47
N MET A 283 -3.20 22.05 12.71
CA MET A 283 -3.68 23.02 13.72
C MET A 283 -5.04 23.62 13.33
N ASP A 284 -5.22 23.98 12.06
CA ASP A 284 -6.51 24.48 11.55
C ASP A 284 -7.63 23.44 11.68
N MET A 285 -7.31 22.16 11.41
CA MET A 285 -8.25 21.07 11.55
C MET A 285 -8.72 20.89 13.00
N ILE A 286 -7.81 20.97 13.99
CA ILE A 286 -8.13 20.94 15.41
C ILE A 286 -9.05 22.10 15.78
N SER A 287 -8.74 23.30 15.30
CA SER A 287 -9.53 24.52 15.61
C SER A 287 -10.95 24.41 15.06
N ARG A 288 -11.11 23.98 13.80
CA ARG A 288 -12.43 23.81 13.16
C ARG A 288 -13.32 22.77 13.85
N GLU A 289 -12.75 21.77 14.51
CA GLU A 289 -13.54 20.76 15.23
C GLU A 289 -13.96 21.26 16.61
N ALA A 290 -13.16 22.13 17.26
CA ALA A 290 -13.49 22.76 18.52
C ALA A 290 -14.66 23.78 18.40
N ASP A 291 -14.92 24.28 17.18
CA ASP A 291 -15.99 25.25 16.88
C ASP A 291 -17.33 24.56 16.50
N LYS A 292 -17.39 23.21 16.45
CA LYS A 292 -18.62 22.43 16.21
C LYS A 292 -19.26 21.95 17.48
#